data_8c3ae3428226a0c1674bd29c83fd4e3b
#
_entry.id   8c3ae3428226a0c1674bd29c83fd4e3b
#
_cell.length_a   1.000
_cell.length_b   1.000
_cell.length_c   1.000
_cell.angle_alpha   90.00
_cell.angle_beta   90.00
_cell.angle_gamma   90.00
#
_symmetry.space_group_name_H-M   'P 1'
#
loop_
_entity.id
_entity.type
_entity.pdbx_description
1 polymer ?
#
loop_
_entity_poly.entity_id
_entity_poly.type
_entity_poly.pdbx_seq_one_letter_code
_entity_poly.pdbx_strand_id
1 'polypeptide(L)'
;MSTFVQKPAEVEKKWILIDAEGLVVGRVASIIANILRGKNKVTYTPHVDDGDNVIVINAEKAVLTGKKYTDKKYYWHTGYPGGIKERTARQIIEGRFPERVIEKAVERMVPRGPLGRRQMKNLRVYAGSNHPHEAQQPVVLDVAVLNKKNVRSA
;
A
#
# COMPACT_ATOMS: atom_id res chain seq x y z
N MET A 1 5.65 -37.03 6.13
CA MET A 1 5.98 -35.67 6.60
C MET A 1 4.83 -34.74 6.24
N SER A 2 4.28 -34.00 7.21
CA SER A 2 3.25 -33.00 6.96
C SER A 2 3.93 -31.63 6.88
N THR A 3 3.62 -30.83 5.85
CA THR A 3 4.06 -29.45 5.77
C THR A 3 3.13 -28.56 6.62
N PHE A 4 3.69 -27.51 7.23
CA PHE A 4 2.89 -26.54 7.98
C PHE A 4 1.92 -25.81 7.06
N VAL A 5 0.66 -25.70 7.46
CA VAL A 5 -0.37 -24.90 6.81
C VAL A 5 -1.12 -24.11 7.88
N GLN A 6 -1.11 -22.78 7.75
CA GLN A 6 -1.82 -21.90 8.67
C GLN A 6 -3.33 -22.06 8.52
N LYS A 7 -4.03 -22.24 9.66
CA LYS A 7 -5.50 -22.27 9.65
C LYS A 7 -6.07 -20.85 9.75
N PRO A 8 -7.14 -20.52 9.01
CA PRO A 8 -7.73 -19.17 9.05
C PRO A 8 -8.18 -18.72 10.45
N ALA A 9 -8.55 -19.64 11.32
CA ALA A 9 -8.97 -19.34 12.71
C ALA A 9 -7.81 -18.99 13.65
N GLU A 10 -6.58 -19.36 13.28
CA GLU A 10 -5.36 -19.14 14.09
C GLU A 10 -4.55 -17.91 13.59
N VAL A 11 -5.08 -17.16 12.61
CA VAL A 11 -4.39 -15.99 12.05
C VAL A 11 -4.47 -14.83 13.00
N GLU A 12 -3.32 -14.35 13.47
CA GLU A 12 -3.19 -13.12 14.22
C GLU A 12 -2.73 -11.98 13.31
N LYS A 13 -3.50 -10.89 13.25
CA LYS A 13 -3.19 -9.69 12.47
C LYS A 13 -2.75 -8.56 13.38
N LYS A 14 -1.54 -8.06 13.14
CA LYS A 14 -1.01 -6.86 13.80
C LYS A 14 -1.38 -5.61 13.01
N TRP A 15 -1.28 -4.45 13.66
CA TRP A 15 -1.43 -3.16 13.03
C TRP A 15 -0.07 -2.50 12.88
N ILE A 16 0.25 -2.07 11.68
CA ILE A 16 1.55 -1.46 11.32
C ILE A 16 1.28 -0.07 10.76
N LEU A 17 1.96 0.93 11.33
CA LEU A 17 1.93 2.31 10.86
C LEU A 17 3.19 2.62 10.06
N ILE A 18 3.02 3.18 8.88
CA ILE A 18 4.11 3.62 7.99
C ILE A 18 3.90 5.10 7.67
N ASP A 19 4.92 5.91 7.91
CA ASP A 19 4.96 7.28 7.45
C ASP A 19 5.55 7.31 6.02
N ALA A 20 4.79 7.89 5.07
CA ALA A 20 5.19 7.97 3.67
C ALA A 20 5.96 9.25 3.32
N GLU A 21 6.18 10.16 4.28
CA GLU A 21 6.87 11.43 4.04
C GLU A 21 8.29 11.22 3.51
N GLY A 22 8.60 11.80 2.34
CA GLY A 22 9.90 11.67 1.68
C GLY A 22 10.25 10.29 1.14
N LEU A 23 9.35 9.30 1.27
CA LEU A 23 9.59 7.95 0.79
C LEU A 23 9.19 7.78 -0.68
N VAL A 24 9.96 6.95 -1.39
CA VAL A 24 9.68 6.63 -2.79
C VAL A 24 8.48 5.69 -2.90
N VAL A 25 7.39 6.14 -3.55
CA VAL A 25 6.11 5.42 -3.66
C VAL A 25 6.28 3.95 -4.06
N GLY A 26 7.08 3.64 -5.10
CA GLY A 26 7.23 2.27 -5.58
C GLY A 26 7.89 1.33 -4.56
N ARG A 27 8.83 1.84 -3.75
CA ARG A 27 9.52 1.06 -2.72
C ARG A 27 8.63 0.82 -1.51
N VAL A 28 7.96 1.87 -1.04
CA VAL A 28 6.96 1.75 0.03
C VAL A 28 5.88 0.75 -0.36
N ALA A 29 5.34 0.87 -1.59
CA ALA A 29 4.30 -0.04 -2.09
C ALA A 29 4.74 -1.50 -2.11
N SER A 30 6.01 -1.81 -2.44
CA SER A 30 6.52 -3.18 -2.42
C SER A 30 6.61 -3.77 -1.01
N ILE A 31 7.00 -2.96 -0.03
CA ILE A 31 7.06 -3.36 1.38
C ILE A 31 5.64 -3.60 1.90
N ILE A 32 4.72 -2.66 1.66
CA ILE A 32 3.31 -2.78 2.04
C ILE A 32 2.69 -4.05 1.43
N ALA A 33 2.92 -4.31 0.14
CA ALA A 33 2.39 -5.50 -0.52
C ALA A 33 2.91 -6.81 0.10
N ASN A 34 4.17 -6.85 0.52
CA ASN A 34 4.74 -8.01 1.22
C ASN A 34 4.10 -8.21 2.60
N ILE A 35 3.85 -7.13 3.36
CA ILE A 35 3.20 -7.18 4.67
C ILE A 35 1.74 -7.63 4.53
N LEU A 36 0.98 -7.05 3.59
CA LEU A 36 -0.41 -7.40 3.32
C LEU A 36 -0.59 -8.88 2.89
N ARG A 37 0.41 -9.44 2.21
CA ARG A 37 0.43 -10.86 1.85
C ARG A 37 0.88 -11.76 3.01
N GLY A 38 1.51 -11.20 4.04
CA GLY A 38 2.09 -11.95 5.14
C GLY A 38 3.43 -12.64 4.81
N LYS A 39 4.12 -12.22 3.73
CA LYS A 39 5.41 -12.82 3.34
C LYS A 39 6.55 -12.58 4.33
N ASN A 40 6.38 -11.65 5.26
CA ASN A 40 7.28 -11.36 6.36
C ASN A 40 7.09 -12.30 7.56
N LYS A 41 6.03 -13.12 7.57
CA LYS A 41 5.71 -14.06 8.64
C LYS A 41 6.23 -15.46 8.32
N VAL A 42 6.64 -16.17 9.37
CA VAL A 42 7.04 -17.60 9.28
C VAL A 42 5.85 -18.49 8.92
N THR A 43 4.65 -18.08 9.34
CA THR A 43 3.38 -18.78 9.12
C THR A 43 2.79 -18.60 7.72
N TYR A 44 3.50 -17.87 6.84
CA TYR A 44 3.00 -17.57 5.51
C TYR A 44 2.48 -18.78 4.74
N THR A 45 1.22 -18.72 4.35
CA THR A 45 0.56 -19.74 3.52
C THR A 45 -0.10 -19.05 2.33
N PRO A 46 0.21 -19.45 1.08
CA PRO A 46 -0.21 -18.69 -0.13
C PRO A 46 -1.71 -18.49 -0.32
N HIS A 47 -2.55 -19.41 0.18
CA HIS A 47 -4.01 -19.39 0.03
C HIS A 47 -4.74 -18.78 1.23
N VAL A 48 -4.04 -18.44 2.31
CA VAL A 48 -4.60 -17.85 3.53
C VAL A 48 -4.27 -16.35 3.58
N ASP A 49 -5.19 -15.54 4.11
CA ASP A 49 -4.97 -14.11 4.37
C ASP A 49 -4.29 -13.93 5.74
N ASP A 50 -3.00 -14.23 5.79
CA ASP A 50 -2.14 -14.15 7.00
C ASP A 50 -1.45 -12.78 7.15
N GLY A 51 -1.69 -11.84 6.24
CA GLY A 51 -1.10 -10.51 6.27
C GLY A 51 -1.61 -9.63 7.40
N ASP A 52 -0.80 -8.63 7.76
CA ASP A 52 -1.12 -7.64 8.78
C ASP A 52 -1.91 -6.47 8.22
N ASN A 53 -2.54 -5.69 9.11
CA ASN A 53 -3.20 -4.43 8.75
C ASN A 53 -2.15 -3.33 8.63
N VAL A 54 -2.20 -2.54 7.56
CA VAL A 54 -1.24 -1.47 7.31
C VAL A 54 -1.97 -0.13 7.24
N ILE A 55 -1.47 0.82 8.01
CA ILE A 55 -1.88 2.22 8.00
C ILE A 55 -0.74 3.02 7.39
N VAL A 56 -1.03 3.83 6.38
CA VAL A 56 -0.07 4.74 5.77
C VAL A 56 -0.55 6.17 5.99
N ILE A 57 0.32 7.02 6.53
CA ILE A 57 0.08 8.44 6.74
C ILE A 57 0.95 9.29 5.81
N ASN A 58 0.65 10.58 5.69
CA ASN A 58 1.37 11.54 4.86
C ASN A 58 1.48 11.13 3.39
N ALA A 59 0.44 10.50 2.83
CA ALA A 59 0.47 10.01 1.44
C ALA A 59 0.69 11.13 0.41
N GLU A 60 0.30 12.37 0.70
CA GLU A 60 0.52 13.54 -0.14
C GLU A 60 2.00 13.93 -0.29
N LYS A 61 2.82 13.60 0.73
CA LYS A 61 4.25 13.92 0.77
C LYS A 61 5.14 12.80 0.21
N ALA A 62 4.54 11.74 -0.32
CA ALA A 62 5.27 10.63 -0.93
C ALA A 62 5.90 11.04 -2.27
N VAL A 63 7.13 10.59 -2.53
CA VAL A 63 7.94 11.05 -3.66
C VAL A 63 7.85 10.10 -4.86
N LEU A 64 7.65 10.67 -6.05
CA LEU A 64 7.77 9.98 -7.32
C LEU A 64 9.10 10.33 -7.98
N THR A 65 9.87 9.32 -8.40
CA THR A 65 11.20 9.53 -8.98
C THR A 65 11.16 9.83 -10.48
N GLY A 66 12.09 10.66 -10.96
CA GLY A 66 12.21 11.06 -12.36
C GLY A 66 10.99 11.86 -12.84
N LYS A 67 10.65 11.74 -14.10
CA LYS A 67 9.52 12.47 -14.71
C LYS A 67 8.14 11.88 -14.42
N LYS A 68 8.01 10.91 -13.48
CA LYS A 68 6.74 10.23 -13.20
C LYS A 68 5.65 11.16 -12.65
N TYR A 69 6.04 12.24 -12.02
CA TYR A 69 5.10 13.22 -11.48
C TYR A 69 4.22 13.82 -12.57
N THR A 70 4.80 14.12 -13.74
CA THR A 70 4.12 14.69 -14.89
C THR A 70 3.65 13.66 -15.91
N ASP A 71 4.47 12.63 -16.16
CA ASP A 71 4.26 11.73 -17.29
C ASP A 71 3.44 10.49 -16.94
N LYS A 72 3.39 10.10 -15.65
CA LYS A 72 2.63 8.94 -15.24
C LYS A 72 1.13 9.23 -15.30
N LYS A 73 0.42 8.49 -16.15
CA LYS A 73 -1.03 8.57 -16.33
C LYS A 73 -1.75 7.40 -15.68
N TYR A 74 -2.87 7.69 -15.06
CA TYR A 74 -3.80 6.73 -14.50
C TYR A 74 -5.07 6.75 -15.35
N TYR A 75 -5.48 5.58 -15.83
CA TYR A 75 -6.63 5.42 -16.70
C TYR A 75 -7.77 4.72 -15.97
N TRP A 76 -9.00 5.12 -16.26
CA TRP A 76 -10.20 4.41 -15.88
C TRP A 76 -11.27 4.53 -16.95
N HIS A 77 -12.19 3.58 -17.01
CA HIS A 77 -13.27 3.55 -17.96
C HIS A 77 -14.58 3.90 -17.26
N THR A 78 -15.42 4.72 -17.89
CA THR A 78 -16.72 5.15 -17.31
C THR A 78 -17.86 4.20 -17.59
N GLY A 79 -17.66 3.16 -18.42
CA GLY A 79 -18.70 2.24 -18.85
C GLY A 79 -19.42 2.64 -20.15
N TYR A 80 -19.17 3.84 -20.69
CA TYR A 80 -19.77 4.31 -21.94
C TYR A 80 -18.80 4.21 -23.13
N PRO A 81 -19.28 4.10 -24.38
CA PRO A 81 -18.42 4.15 -25.56
C PRO A 81 -17.54 5.41 -25.55
N GLY A 82 -16.24 5.25 -25.80
CA GLY A 82 -15.27 6.34 -25.73
C GLY A 82 -14.97 6.86 -24.32
N GLY A 83 -15.42 6.17 -23.27
CA GLY A 83 -15.36 6.63 -21.87
C GLY A 83 -14.03 6.40 -21.15
N ILE A 84 -12.90 6.28 -21.84
CA ILE A 84 -11.58 6.22 -21.20
C ILE A 84 -11.19 7.62 -20.73
N LYS A 85 -10.99 7.79 -19.42
CA LYS A 85 -10.50 9.02 -18.82
C LYS A 85 -9.11 8.82 -18.24
N GLU A 86 -8.32 9.89 -18.21
CA GLU A 86 -6.96 9.87 -17.67
C GLU A 86 -6.73 11.02 -16.70
N ARG A 87 -5.81 10.79 -15.75
CA ARG A 87 -5.23 11.84 -14.90
C ARG A 87 -3.74 11.58 -14.71
N THR A 88 -2.95 12.64 -14.66
CA THR A 88 -1.52 12.52 -14.31
C THR A 88 -1.35 12.30 -12.82
N ALA A 89 -0.18 11.78 -12.41
CA ALA A 89 0.13 11.61 -10.99
C ALA A 89 0.07 12.93 -10.23
N ARG A 90 0.55 14.02 -10.86
CA ARG A 90 0.46 15.39 -10.33
C ARG A 90 -0.99 15.78 -9.99
N GLN A 91 -1.90 15.61 -10.94
CA GLN A 91 -3.31 15.96 -10.76
C GLN A 91 -4.01 15.16 -9.66
N ILE A 92 -3.50 13.94 -9.34
CA ILE A 92 -4.05 13.13 -8.25
C ILE A 92 -3.48 13.58 -6.91
N ILE A 93 -2.17 13.81 -6.82
CA ILE A 93 -1.49 14.24 -5.57
C ILE A 93 -1.97 15.63 -5.13
N GLU A 94 -2.10 16.57 -6.08
CA GLU A 94 -2.60 17.93 -5.83
C GLU A 94 -4.14 17.98 -5.70
N GLY A 95 -4.82 16.88 -5.98
CA GLY A 95 -6.27 16.78 -5.98
C GLY A 95 -6.85 16.36 -4.62
N ARG A 96 -8.15 16.06 -4.62
CA ARG A 96 -8.92 15.70 -3.41
C ARG A 96 -8.48 14.39 -2.76
N PHE A 97 -7.88 13.46 -3.50
CA PHE A 97 -7.59 12.09 -3.05
C PHE A 97 -6.16 11.67 -3.38
N PRO A 98 -5.12 12.25 -2.74
CA PRO A 98 -3.72 11.93 -2.99
C PRO A 98 -3.36 10.49 -2.60
N GLU A 99 -4.07 9.90 -1.63
CA GLU A 99 -3.92 8.52 -1.17
C GLU A 99 -4.02 7.48 -2.30
N ARG A 100 -4.77 7.78 -3.35
CA ARG A 100 -4.96 6.89 -4.50
C ARG A 100 -3.68 6.51 -5.23
N VAL A 101 -2.64 7.33 -5.15
CA VAL A 101 -1.35 7.03 -5.80
C VAL A 101 -0.69 5.83 -5.13
N ILE A 102 -0.67 5.80 -3.79
CA ILE A 102 -0.13 4.68 -3.02
C ILE A 102 -1.05 3.46 -3.15
N GLU A 103 -2.37 3.63 -2.98
CA GLU A 103 -3.34 2.54 -3.12
C GLU A 103 -3.20 1.82 -4.46
N LYS A 104 -3.13 2.58 -5.57
CA LYS A 104 -2.98 2.00 -6.91
C LYS A 104 -1.62 1.36 -7.13
N ALA A 105 -0.56 1.85 -6.49
CA ALA A 105 0.75 1.22 -6.54
C ALA A 105 0.73 -0.15 -5.83
N VAL A 106 0.15 -0.22 -4.64
CA VAL A 106 0.00 -1.46 -3.86
C VAL A 106 -0.95 -2.45 -4.54
N GLU A 107 -2.10 -1.99 -5.02
CA GLU A 107 -3.09 -2.83 -5.73
C GLU A 107 -2.47 -3.59 -6.91
N ARG A 108 -1.55 -2.95 -7.64
CA ARG A 108 -0.87 -3.58 -8.78
C ARG A 108 0.25 -4.55 -8.38
N MET A 109 0.69 -4.52 -7.11
CA MET A 109 1.72 -5.41 -6.56
C MET A 109 1.14 -6.60 -5.80
N VAL A 110 -0.12 -6.51 -5.35
CA VAL A 110 -0.85 -7.61 -4.73
C VAL A 110 -1.46 -8.48 -5.83
N PRO A 111 -1.47 -9.84 -5.70
CA PRO A 111 -2.07 -10.73 -6.68
C PRO A 111 -3.54 -10.40 -6.92
N ARG A 112 -3.95 -10.47 -8.18
CA ARG A 112 -5.35 -10.29 -8.56
C ARG A 112 -6.17 -11.52 -8.17
N GLY A 113 -7.41 -11.28 -7.75
CA GLY A 113 -8.33 -12.36 -7.38
C GLY A 113 -9.07 -12.10 -6.08
N PRO A 114 -9.90 -13.04 -5.61
CA PRO A 114 -10.68 -12.89 -4.37
C PRO A 114 -9.81 -12.68 -3.13
N LEU A 115 -8.71 -13.42 -3.00
CA LEU A 115 -7.77 -13.30 -1.88
C LEU A 115 -7.09 -11.92 -1.88
N GLY A 116 -6.58 -11.46 -3.01
CA GLY A 116 -5.94 -10.14 -3.10
C GLY A 116 -6.90 -9.00 -2.78
N ARG A 117 -8.18 -9.11 -3.17
CA ARG A 117 -9.20 -8.13 -2.78
C ARG A 117 -9.46 -8.11 -1.26
N ARG A 118 -9.38 -9.26 -0.58
CA ARG A 118 -9.43 -9.31 0.90
C ARG A 118 -8.21 -8.66 1.53
N GLN A 119 -7.01 -8.97 1.04
CA GLN A 119 -5.75 -8.37 1.50
C GLN A 119 -5.75 -6.85 1.33
N MET A 120 -6.25 -6.33 0.22
CA MET A 120 -6.36 -4.88 0.01
C MET A 120 -7.30 -4.17 1.00
N LYS A 121 -8.27 -4.86 1.58
CA LYS A 121 -9.12 -4.29 2.65
C LYS A 121 -8.37 -4.04 3.96
N ASN A 122 -7.21 -4.67 4.15
CA ASN A 122 -6.36 -4.47 5.32
C ASN A 122 -5.43 -3.23 5.17
N LEU A 123 -5.46 -2.55 4.01
CA LEU A 123 -4.74 -1.31 3.77
C LEU A 123 -5.62 -0.09 4.08
N ARG A 124 -5.07 0.86 4.82
CA ARG A 124 -5.66 2.17 5.09
C ARG A 124 -4.63 3.24 4.75
N VAL A 125 -4.96 4.15 3.86
CA VAL A 125 -4.07 5.23 3.43
C VAL A 125 -4.72 6.57 3.75
N TYR A 126 -3.96 7.47 4.37
CA TYR A 126 -4.39 8.81 4.76
C TYR A 126 -3.48 9.87 4.14
N ALA A 127 -4.07 10.93 3.64
CA ALA A 127 -3.34 12.04 3.02
C ALA A 127 -2.45 12.76 4.03
N GLY A 128 -3.01 13.12 5.18
CA GLY A 128 -2.30 13.82 6.26
C GLY A 128 -1.69 12.89 7.31
N SER A 129 -1.27 13.48 8.43
CA SER A 129 -0.62 12.76 9.55
C SER A 129 -1.60 12.07 10.51
N ASN A 130 -2.87 12.46 10.51
CA ASN A 130 -3.86 11.96 11.46
C ASN A 130 -4.56 10.71 10.92
N HIS A 131 -4.80 9.75 11.81
CA HIS A 131 -5.54 8.53 11.52
C HIS A 131 -6.50 8.16 12.68
N PRO A 132 -7.66 7.55 12.44
CA PRO A 132 -8.63 7.19 13.47
C PRO A 132 -8.35 5.84 14.18
N HIS A 133 -7.16 5.28 14.03
CA HIS A 133 -6.81 3.92 14.48
C HIS A 133 -5.88 3.91 15.71
N GLU A 134 -5.98 4.89 16.60
CA GLU A 134 -5.16 4.93 17.82
C GLU A 134 -5.49 3.78 18.79
N ALA A 135 -6.77 3.42 18.87
CA ALA A 135 -7.24 2.33 19.74
C ALA A 135 -6.62 0.96 19.38
N GLN A 136 -6.18 0.76 18.15
CA GLN A 136 -5.51 -0.46 17.70
C GLN A 136 -4.02 -0.52 18.05
N GLN A 137 -3.46 0.55 18.62
CA GLN A 137 -2.06 0.66 19.02
C GLN A 137 -1.09 0.18 17.91
N PRO A 138 -1.10 0.83 16.72
CA PRO A 138 -0.29 0.37 15.61
C PRO A 138 1.21 0.51 15.91
N VAL A 139 1.98 -0.49 15.52
CA VAL A 139 3.45 -0.47 15.65
C VAL A 139 4.03 0.33 14.50
N VAL A 140 4.84 1.33 14.81
CA VAL A 140 5.51 2.16 13.80
C VAL A 140 6.62 1.36 13.11
N LEU A 141 6.56 1.28 11.79
CA LEU A 141 7.60 0.69 10.96
C LEU A 141 8.31 1.80 10.18
N ASP A 142 9.57 2.06 10.53
CA ASP A 142 10.41 2.99 9.79
C ASP A 142 10.99 2.34 8.53
N VAL A 143 10.38 2.64 7.39
CA VAL A 143 10.81 2.15 6.08
C VAL A 143 12.10 2.83 5.61
N ALA A 144 12.42 4.03 6.11
CA ALA A 144 13.64 4.76 5.75
C ALA A 144 14.90 3.99 6.17
N VAL A 145 14.87 3.42 7.38
CA VAL A 145 16.00 2.66 7.96
C VAL A 145 16.26 1.35 7.21
N LEU A 146 15.23 0.72 6.66
CA LEU A 146 15.35 -0.57 5.97
C LEU A 146 16.28 -0.50 4.74
N ASN A 147 16.29 0.63 4.02
CA ASN A 147 17.17 0.84 2.89
C ASN A 147 17.32 2.34 2.59
N LYS A 148 18.57 2.81 2.49
CA LYS A 148 18.90 4.21 2.15
C LYS A 148 18.28 4.70 0.83
N LYS A 149 17.99 3.80 -0.10
CA LYS A 149 17.31 4.12 -1.38
C LYS A 149 15.79 4.34 -1.24
N ASN A 150 15.21 4.08 -0.08
CA ASN A 150 13.77 4.29 0.15
C ASN A 150 13.43 5.78 0.29
N VAL A 151 14.38 6.57 0.77
CA VAL A 151 14.25 8.03 0.92
C VAL A 151 14.85 8.72 -0.30
N ARG A 152 14.17 9.76 -0.80
CA ARG A 152 14.75 10.78 -1.67
C ARG A 152 14.24 12.14 -1.22
N SER A 153 15.16 13.07 -1.03
CA SER A 153 14.83 14.48 -1.01
C SER A 153 14.19 14.87 -2.35
N ALA A 154 13.10 15.58 -2.28
CA ALA A 154 12.43 16.15 -3.44
C ALA A 154 13.39 17.05 -4.23
#